data_ad7241e44ea37935dca24c60c854edf4
#
_entry.id   ad7241e44ea37935dca24c60c854edf4
#
_cell.length_a   1.000
_cell.length_b   1.000
_cell.length_c   1.000
_cell.angle_alpha   90.00
_cell.angle_beta   90.00
_cell.angle_gamma   90.00
#
_symmetry.space_group_name_H-M   'P 1'
#
loop_
_entity.id
_entity.type
_entity.pdbx_description
1 polymer ?
#
loop_
_entity_poly.entity_id
_entity_poly.type
_entity_poly.pdbx_seq_one_letter_code
_entity_poly.pdbx_strand_id
1 'polypeptide(L)'
;MSKGLKGITVTIDGNATPLNKALSSVNANAKSLQSELKGVNSLLKLDPKNTELAAQKQVILKQAVSETEEKLKLLTQAEKEMAEAGKDVNDEGYRDLQREIALTKSKLS
;
A
#
# COMPACT_ATOMS: atom_id res chain seq x y z
N MET A 1 -11.85 -9.52 -9.61
CA MET A 1 -11.73 -8.99 -9.52
C MET A 1 -10.87 -8.53 -8.86
N SER A 2 -10.33 -8.25 -8.84
CA SER A 2 -9.49 -8.00 -8.25
C SER A 2 -9.40 -7.09 -7.61
N LYS A 3 -9.83 -6.68 -7.45
CA LYS A 3 -9.93 -5.89 -6.73
C LYS A 3 -9.06 -5.97 -5.73
N GLY A 4 -8.44 -6.80 -5.48
CA GLY A 4 -7.71 -7.03 -4.37
C GLY A 4 -6.97 -5.92 -3.78
N LEU A 5 -6.13 -5.28 -4.48
CA LEU A 5 -5.31 -4.31 -3.88
C LEU A 5 -5.97 -3.16 -3.32
N LYS A 6 -6.89 -2.55 -4.02
CA LYS A 6 -7.51 -1.44 -3.50
C LYS A 6 -8.70 -1.80 -2.84
N GLY A 7 -9.15 -2.93 -2.86
CA GLY A 7 -10.42 -3.23 -2.27
C GLY A 7 -10.37 -3.98 -0.98
N ILE A 8 -9.17 -4.22 -0.43
CA ILE A 8 -9.07 -5.01 0.78
C ILE A 8 -9.85 -4.40 1.93
N THR A 9 -10.70 -5.18 2.54
CA THR A 9 -11.47 -4.79 3.69
C THR A 9 -11.29 -5.82 4.78
N VAL A 10 -10.82 -5.39 5.92
CA VAL A 10 -10.66 -6.28 7.06
C VAL A 10 -11.97 -6.33 7.82
N THR A 11 -12.53 -7.53 7.93
CA THR A 11 -13.81 -7.72 8.59
C THR A 11 -13.65 -8.73 9.71
N ILE A 12 -14.10 -8.36 10.91
CA ILE A 12 -14.04 -9.25 12.06
C ILE A 12 -15.44 -9.32 12.60
N ASP A 13 -15.96 -10.56 12.72
CA ASP A 13 -17.32 -10.79 13.16
C ASP A 13 -18.35 -10.03 12.33
N GLY A 14 -18.09 -9.93 11.04
CA GLY A 14 -19.02 -9.26 10.15
C GLY A 14 -18.93 -7.76 10.12
N ASN A 15 -18.04 -7.18 10.91
CA ASN A 15 -17.92 -5.74 10.98
C ASN A 15 -16.58 -5.26 10.44
N ALA A 16 -16.60 -4.13 9.73
CA ALA A 16 -15.37 -3.50 9.25
C ALA A 16 -14.61 -2.95 10.44
N THR A 17 -13.27 -2.98 10.35
CA THR A 17 -12.44 -2.48 11.44
C THR A 17 -11.99 -1.06 11.16
N PRO A 18 -11.52 -0.32 12.19
CA PRO A 18 -10.95 1.02 11.96
C PRO A 18 -9.73 1.01 11.04
N LEU A 19 -9.07 -0.14 10.92
CA LEU A 19 -7.92 -0.26 10.02
C LEU A 19 -8.30 -0.03 8.57
N ASN A 20 -9.54 -0.30 8.19
CA ASN A 20 -9.98 -0.12 6.81
C ASN A 20 -9.81 1.31 6.36
N LYS A 21 -10.13 2.26 7.23
CA LYS A 21 -9.99 3.66 6.88
C LYS A 21 -8.52 4.04 6.70
N ALA A 22 -7.67 3.54 7.60
CA ALA A 22 -6.24 3.81 7.52
C ALA A 22 -5.64 3.20 6.25
N LEU A 23 -6.05 1.98 5.90
CA LEU A 23 -5.58 1.34 4.67
C LEU A 23 -6.02 2.10 3.44
N SER A 24 -7.25 2.61 3.45
CA SER A 24 -7.77 3.40 2.35
C SER A 24 -6.95 4.67 2.16
N SER A 25 -6.60 5.36 3.25
CA SER A 25 -5.77 6.56 3.20
C SER A 25 -4.39 6.26 2.62
N VAL A 26 -3.76 5.19 3.10
CA VAL A 26 -2.42 4.81 2.62
C VAL A 26 -2.46 4.48 1.14
N ASN A 27 -3.48 3.76 0.70
CA ASN A 27 -3.61 3.41 -0.71
C ASN A 27 -3.82 4.65 -1.58
N ALA A 28 -4.59 5.61 -1.10
CA ALA A 28 -4.82 6.85 -1.82
C ALA A 28 -3.53 7.66 -1.93
N ASN A 29 -2.76 7.73 -0.84
CA ASN A 29 -1.48 8.43 -0.85
C ASN A 29 -0.50 7.77 -1.80
N ALA A 30 -0.43 6.43 -1.79
CA ALA A 30 0.46 5.69 -2.67
C ALA A 30 0.11 5.93 -4.13
N LYS A 31 -1.18 5.97 -4.45
CA LYS A 31 -1.64 6.23 -5.81
C LYS A 31 -1.26 7.64 -6.25
N SER A 32 -1.41 8.61 -5.37
CA SER A 32 -1.05 9.99 -5.65
C SER A 32 0.45 10.11 -5.92
N LEU A 33 1.28 9.47 -5.10
CA LEU A 33 2.73 9.49 -5.30
C LEU A 33 3.14 8.82 -6.60
N GLN A 34 2.46 7.75 -6.96
CA GLN A 34 2.69 7.07 -8.23
C GLN A 34 2.42 7.98 -9.40
N SER A 35 1.34 8.74 -9.33
CA SER A 35 0.97 9.70 -10.35
C SER A 35 2.01 10.81 -10.48
N GLU A 36 2.47 11.34 -9.34
CA GLU A 36 3.51 12.36 -9.34
C GLU A 36 4.80 11.84 -9.93
N LEU A 37 5.18 10.63 -9.55
CA LEU A 37 6.40 10.02 -10.05
C LEU A 37 6.35 9.86 -11.56
N LYS A 38 5.20 9.43 -12.07
CA LYS A 38 5.02 9.26 -13.49
C LYS A 38 5.20 10.60 -14.23
N GLY A 39 4.63 11.67 -13.66
CA GLY A 39 4.78 13.00 -14.24
C GLY A 39 6.21 13.47 -14.24
N VAL A 40 6.90 13.30 -13.11
CA VAL A 40 8.30 13.71 -13.01
C VAL A 40 9.18 12.93 -13.97
N ASN A 41 8.96 11.62 -14.06
CA ASN A 41 9.73 10.78 -14.98
C ASN A 41 9.52 11.20 -16.44
N SER A 42 8.30 11.57 -16.80
CA SER A 42 8.02 12.05 -18.16
C SER A 42 8.78 13.32 -18.46
N LEU A 43 8.83 14.23 -17.49
CA LEU A 43 9.57 15.49 -17.68
C LEU A 43 11.08 15.26 -17.71
N LEU A 44 11.57 14.32 -16.93
CA LEU A 44 12.99 13.98 -16.94
C LEU A 44 13.43 13.37 -18.26
N LYS A 45 12.53 12.68 -18.94
CA LYS A 45 12.83 12.16 -20.28
C LYS A 45 13.09 13.30 -21.25
N LEU A 46 12.38 14.42 -21.08
CA LEU A 46 12.56 15.58 -21.94
C LEU A 46 13.76 16.41 -21.52
N ASP A 47 14.09 16.41 -20.25
CA ASP A 47 15.19 17.22 -19.74
C ASP A 47 15.97 16.43 -18.68
N PRO A 48 16.79 15.46 -19.13
CA PRO A 48 17.46 14.55 -18.19
C PRO A 48 18.45 15.22 -17.24
N LYS A 49 18.87 16.44 -17.54
CA LYS A 49 19.84 17.13 -16.70
C LYS A 49 19.19 18.07 -15.69
N ASN A 50 17.88 18.08 -15.62
CA ASN A 50 17.18 18.96 -14.70
C ASN A 50 17.36 18.48 -13.27
N THR A 51 18.17 19.20 -12.50
CA THR A 51 18.50 18.80 -11.14
C THR A 51 17.33 18.96 -10.19
N GLU A 52 16.44 19.90 -10.46
CA GLU A 52 15.26 20.08 -9.61
C GLU A 52 14.29 18.94 -9.77
N LEU A 53 14.09 18.47 -11.00
CA LEU A 53 13.22 17.32 -11.23
C LEU A 53 13.82 16.05 -10.61
N ALA A 54 15.13 15.91 -10.69
CA ALA A 54 15.81 14.78 -10.07
C ALA A 54 15.62 14.80 -8.55
N ALA A 55 15.70 16.00 -7.97
CA ALA A 55 15.48 16.14 -6.52
C ALA A 55 14.04 15.79 -6.15
N GLN A 56 13.07 16.22 -6.96
CA GLN A 56 11.68 15.89 -6.73
C GLN A 56 11.46 14.37 -6.78
N LYS A 57 12.10 13.72 -7.74
CA LYS A 57 12.00 12.29 -7.87
C LYS A 57 12.48 11.59 -6.59
N GLN A 58 13.60 12.04 -6.04
CA GLN A 58 14.12 11.44 -4.81
C GLN A 58 13.16 11.62 -3.65
N VAL A 59 12.56 12.80 -3.52
CA VAL A 59 11.59 13.06 -2.46
C VAL A 59 10.38 12.14 -2.61
N ILE A 60 9.88 12.01 -3.83
CA ILE A 60 8.71 11.17 -4.09
C ILE A 60 9.01 9.71 -3.79
N LEU A 61 10.18 9.23 -4.19
CA LEU A 61 10.56 7.85 -3.92
C LEU A 61 10.68 7.58 -2.42
N LYS A 62 11.21 8.54 -1.68
CA LYS A 62 11.33 8.41 -0.25
C LYS A 62 9.96 8.35 0.41
N GLN A 63 9.05 9.20 -0.03
CA GLN A 63 7.69 9.19 0.49
C GLN A 63 6.97 7.88 0.13
N ALA A 64 7.22 7.36 -1.08
CA ALA A 64 6.60 6.12 -1.50
C ALA A 64 7.06 4.94 -0.63
N VAL A 65 8.33 4.91 -0.27
CA VAL A 65 8.84 3.88 0.64
C VAL A 65 8.18 4.01 2.00
N SER A 66 8.07 5.23 2.51
CA SER A 66 7.44 5.48 3.80
C SER A 66 5.98 5.01 3.81
N GLU A 67 5.23 5.32 2.74
CA GLU A 67 3.84 4.89 2.64
C GLU A 67 3.74 3.37 2.55
N THR A 68 4.68 2.74 1.84
CA THR A 68 4.68 1.29 1.72
C THR A 68 4.96 0.64 3.08
N GLU A 69 5.86 1.21 3.86
CA GLU A 69 6.15 0.73 5.21
C GLU A 69 4.94 0.87 6.12
N GLU A 70 4.25 1.99 6.01
CA GLU A 70 3.04 2.22 6.78
C GLU A 70 1.95 1.21 6.39
N LYS A 71 1.81 0.96 5.10
CA LYS A 71 0.85 -0.02 4.61
C LYS A 71 1.15 -1.41 5.18
N LEU A 72 2.42 -1.80 5.16
CA LEU A 72 2.81 -3.10 5.69
C LEU A 72 2.48 -3.22 7.17
N LYS A 73 2.73 -2.15 7.92
CA LYS A 73 2.43 -2.13 9.34
C LYS A 73 0.93 -2.33 9.59
N LEU A 74 0.11 -1.62 8.83
CA LEU A 74 -1.34 -1.73 8.97
C LEU A 74 -1.85 -3.11 8.57
N LEU A 75 -1.32 -3.65 7.49
CA LEU A 75 -1.71 -4.98 7.03
C LEU A 75 -1.33 -6.07 8.04
N THR A 76 -0.15 -5.93 8.62
CA THR A 76 0.32 -6.89 9.62
C THR A 76 -0.55 -6.84 10.86
N GLN A 77 -0.95 -5.64 11.25
CA GLN A 77 -1.84 -5.48 12.39
C GLN A 77 -3.21 -6.08 12.10
N ALA A 78 -3.71 -5.89 10.87
CA ALA A 78 -4.98 -6.47 10.46
C ALA A 78 -4.93 -7.99 10.51
N GLU A 79 -3.82 -8.56 10.04
CA GLU A 79 -3.64 -10.01 10.08
C GLU A 79 -3.68 -10.52 11.51
N LYS A 80 -3.02 -9.81 12.41
CA LYS A 80 -3.02 -10.19 13.82
C LYS A 80 -4.42 -10.17 14.40
N GLU A 81 -5.18 -9.12 14.10
CA GLU A 81 -6.54 -8.99 14.59
C GLU A 81 -7.44 -10.10 14.06
N MET A 82 -7.30 -10.44 12.80
CA MET A 82 -8.09 -11.51 12.21
C MET A 82 -7.74 -12.85 12.84
N ALA A 83 -6.44 -13.09 13.06
CA ALA A 83 -6.02 -14.33 13.70
C ALA A 83 -6.56 -14.44 15.12
N GLU A 84 -6.58 -13.33 15.85
CA GLU A 84 -7.13 -13.30 17.20
C GLU A 84 -8.63 -13.54 17.20
N ALA A 85 -9.29 -13.20 16.10
CA ALA A 85 -10.72 -13.44 15.95
C ALA A 85 -11.03 -14.85 15.45
N GLY A 86 -10.01 -15.70 15.29
CA GLY A 86 -10.21 -17.07 14.86
C GLY A 86 -10.15 -17.30 13.37
N LYS A 87 -9.77 -16.30 12.59
CA LYS A 87 -9.63 -16.46 11.14
C LYS A 87 -8.33 -17.17 10.81
N ASP A 88 -8.35 -17.92 9.73
CA ASP A 88 -7.16 -18.63 9.29
C ASP A 88 -7.19 -18.79 7.77
N VAL A 89 -6.34 -19.66 7.24
CA VAL A 89 -6.24 -19.83 5.78
C VAL A 89 -7.51 -20.37 5.13
N ASN A 90 -8.46 -20.81 5.93
CA ASN A 90 -9.74 -21.24 5.38
C ASN A 90 -10.67 -20.06 5.11
N ASP A 91 -10.32 -18.87 5.58
CA ASP A 91 -11.11 -17.68 5.38
C ASP A 91 -10.54 -16.91 4.19
N GLU A 92 -11.39 -16.59 3.22
CA GLU A 92 -10.95 -15.92 1.99
C GLU A 92 -10.34 -14.54 2.27
N GLY A 93 -10.94 -13.79 3.17
CA GLY A 93 -10.42 -12.46 3.53
C GLY A 93 -9.04 -12.55 4.14
N TYR A 94 -8.81 -13.56 4.96
CA TYR A 94 -7.51 -13.77 5.57
C TYR A 94 -6.46 -14.10 4.52
N ARG A 95 -6.81 -14.95 3.56
CA ARG A 95 -5.89 -15.28 2.46
C ARG A 95 -5.57 -14.06 1.60
N ASP A 96 -6.58 -13.24 1.32
CA ASP A 96 -6.36 -12.00 0.55
C ASP A 96 -5.39 -11.10 1.28
N LEU A 97 -5.55 -10.96 2.58
CA LEU A 97 -4.69 -10.13 3.41
C LEU A 97 -3.26 -10.64 3.40
N GLN A 98 -3.09 -11.95 3.51
CA GLN A 98 -1.75 -12.55 3.47
C GLN A 98 -1.05 -12.28 2.14
N ARG A 99 -1.80 -12.35 1.04
CA ARG A 99 -1.23 -12.04 -0.28
C ARG A 99 -0.83 -10.58 -0.38
N GLU A 100 -1.64 -9.69 0.19
CA GLU A 100 -1.30 -8.27 0.20
C GLU A 100 -0.04 -7.99 0.99
N ILE A 101 0.13 -8.65 2.11
CA ILE A 101 1.33 -8.51 2.92
C ILE A 101 2.55 -8.95 2.13
N ALA A 102 2.44 -10.09 1.44
CA ALA A 102 3.54 -10.61 0.66
C ALA A 102 3.93 -9.64 -0.48
N LEU A 103 2.93 -9.11 -1.17
CA LEU A 103 3.17 -8.15 -2.23
C LEU A 103 3.82 -6.87 -1.71
N THR A 104 3.36 -6.40 -0.56
CA THR A 104 3.89 -5.17 0.03
C THR A 104 5.34 -5.35 0.48
N LYS A 105 5.66 -6.50 1.07
CA LYS A 105 7.04 -6.80 1.45
C LYS A 105 7.93 -6.85 0.22
N SER A 106 7.43 -7.39 -0.87
CA SER A 106 8.17 -7.47 -2.11
C SER A 106 8.57 -6.09 -2.62
N LYS A 107 7.70 -5.11 -2.45
CA LYS A 107 7.97 -3.74 -2.89
C LYS A 107 9.05 -3.06 -2.08
N LEU A 108 9.29 -3.53 -0.86
CA LEU A 108 10.31 -2.95 0.00
C LEU A 108 11.70 -3.57 -0.19
N SER A 109 11.78 -4.66 -0.92
CA SER A 109 13.05 -5.38 -1.13
C SER A 109 13.94 -4.72 -2.16
#